data_a678d54eb54d5be1462fe32547d6c5b1
#
_entry.id   a678d54eb54d5be1462fe32547d6c5b1
#
_cell.length_a   1.000
_cell.length_b   1.000
_cell.length_c   1.000
_cell.angle_alpha   90.00
_cell.angle_beta   90.00
_cell.angle_gamma   90.00
#
_symmetry.space_group_name_H-M   'P 1'
#
loop_
_entity.id
_entity.type
_entity.pdbx_description
1 polymer ?
#
loop_
_entity_poly.entity_id
_entity_poly.type
_entity_poly.pdbx_seq_one_letter_code
_entity_poly.pdbx_strand_id
1 'polypeptide(L)'
;KGLTVTATCVSCHTSHHILPHTDAKSSIARANIAATCAQCHAQIEAVHRKVIQGKLWEREAHVLPACVDCHEPHKARKVFYDQGMADRDCLRCHERRDLKASRDGRSLYVDSLVMGGSKHVKQACSQCHTGVTPSRLRPCETITEKVNCSACHAEIGTAYQLSTHGQLALVKGDSLAPTCKQCHGTHGVLGKADPR
;
A
#
# COMPACT_ATOMS: atom_id res chain seq x y z
N LYS A 1 5.91 -12.32 -20.26
CA LYS A 1 7.17 -11.75 -20.81
C LYS A 1 7.56 -10.62 -19.89
N GLY A 2 8.68 -10.76 -19.16
CA GLY A 2 9.19 -9.71 -18.27
C GLY A 2 9.58 -8.46 -19.06
N LEU A 3 9.39 -7.29 -18.47
CA LEU A 3 9.92 -6.05 -19.05
C LEU A 3 11.44 -6.16 -19.09
N THR A 4 11.99 -6.02 -20.27
CA THR A 4 13.45 -6.06 -20.52
C THR A 4 14.13 -4.71 -20.26
N VAL A 5 13.35 -3.68 -19.93
CA VAL A 5 13.84 -2.32 -19.69
C VAL A 5 13.61 -1.96 -18.22
N THR A 6 14.69 -1.70 -17.52
CA THR A 6 14.66 -1.16 -16.16
C THR A 6 14.66 0.36 -16.20
N ALA A 7 13.84 1.01 -15.39
CA ALA A 7 13.85 2.46 -15.24
C ALA A 7 15.24 2.94 -14.79
N THR A 8 15.77 3.94 -15.45
CA THR A 8 17.01 4.63 -15.07
C THR A 8 16.69 5.94 -14.38
N CYS A 9 17.69 6.58 -13.77
CA CYS A 9 17.50 7.89 -13.12
C CYS A 9 16.83 8.91 -14.05
N VAL A 10 17.28 8.96 -15.30
CA VAL A 10 16.76 9.92 -16.30
C VAL A 10 15.33 9.61 -16.76
N SER A 11 14.85 8.39 -16.57
CA SER A 11 13.46 8.04 -16.87
C SER A 11 12.45 8.76 -15.97
N CYS A 12 12.88 9.15 -14.78
CA CYS A 12 12.05 9.85 -13.81
C CYS A 12 12.49 11.31 -13.62
N HIS A 13 13.80 11.57 -13.57
CA HIS A 13 14.36 12.89 -13.23
C HIS A 13 14.70 13.77 -14.43
N THR A 14 14.52 13.29 -15.66
CA THR A 14 15.04 13.91 -16.88
C THR A 14 16.58 13.96 -16.90
N SER A 15 17.20 14.44 -18.02
CA SER A 15 18.66 14.39 -18.16
C SER A 15 19.35 15.74 -17.94
N HIS A 16 18.72 16.85 -18.31
CA HIS A 16 19.37 18.16 -18.34
C HIS A 16 18.76 19.17 -17.38
N HIS A 17 17.52 18.99 -16.95
CA HIS A 17 16.80 19.88 -16.05
C HIS A 17 16.25 19.10 -14.86
N ILE A 18 17.15 18.61 -14.02
CA ILE A 18 16.77 17.87 -12.81
C ILE A 18 16.29 18.89 -11.77
N LEU A 19 14.97 18.95 -11.59
CA LEU A 19 14.34 19.82 -10.61
C LEU A 19 13.97 19.03 -9.35
N PRO A 20 13.99 19.66 -8.16
CA PRO A 20 13.55 19.03 -6.93
C PRO A 20 12.05 18.73 -6.99
N HIS A 21 11.60 17.74 -6.23
CA HIS A 21 10.18 17.34 -6.18
C HIS A 21 9.23 18.46 -5.70
N THR A 22 9.78 19.47 -5.06
CA THR A 22 9.03 20.65 -4.59
C THR A 22 8.77 21.68 -5.70
N ASP A 23 9.50 21.60 -6.83
CA ASP A 23 9.25 22.44 -7.98
C ASP A 23 8.08 21.90 -8.79
N ALA A 24 7.06 22.72 -9.04
CA ALA A 24 5.87 22.32 -9.79
C ALA A 24 6.16 21.86 -11.24
N LYS A 25 7.29 22.26 -11.82
CA LYS A 25 7.74 21.85 -13.15
C LYS A 25 8.52 20.55 -13.13
N SER A 26 8.87 20.02 -11.98
CA SER A 26 9.59 18.78 -11.85
C SER A 26 8.74 17.60 -12.33
N SER A 27 9.33 16.69 -13.10
CA SER A 27 8.69 15.44 -13.53
C SER A 27 8.31 14.55 -12.34
N ILE A 28 8.98 14.74 -11.20
CA ILE A 28 8.73 14.01 -9.95
C ILE A 28 7.93 14.82 -8.93
N ALA A 29 7.44 16.00 -9.29
CA ALA A 29 6.50 16.74 -8.45
C ALA A 29 5.22 15.92 -8.23
N ARG A 30 4.57 16.10 -7.08
CA ARG A 30 3.37 15.33 -6.70
C ARG A 30 2.28 15.35 -7.80
N ALA A 31 2.08 16.47 -8.46
CA ALA A 31 1.09 16.60 -9.55
C ALA A 31 1.51 15.87 -10.83
N ASN A 32 2.80 15.71 -11.08
CA ASN A 32 3.34 15.18 -12.34
C ASN A 32 3.77 13.71 -12.23
N ILE A 33 3.97 13.20 -11.02
CA ILE A 33 4.56 11.88 -10.80
C ILE A 33 3.74 10.74 -11.41
N ALA A 34 2.41 10.88 -11.45
CA ALA A 34 1.54 9.87 -12.06
C ALA A 34 1.80 9.76 -13.58
N ALA A 35 1.95 10.88 -14.28
CA ALA A 35 2.28 10.91 -15.71
C ALA A 35 3.68 10.33 -15.97
N THR A 36 4.63 10.61 -15.10
CA THR A 36 5.99 10.04 -15.18
C THR A 36 5.98 8.53 -15.03
N CYS A 37 5.25 8.00 -14.07
CA CYS A 37 5.10 6.54 -13.89
C CYS A 37 4.36 5.89 -15.06
N ALA A 38 3.33 6.56 -15.60
CA ALA A 38 2.50 6.06 -16.69
C ALA A 38 3.27 5.87 -18.01
N GLN A 39 4.43 6.50 -18.19
CA GLN A 39 5.29 6.27 -19.36
C GLN A 39 5.66 4.78 -19.55
N CYS A 40 5.80 4.06 -18.47
CA CYS A 40 6.09 2.63 -18.48
C CYS A 40 4.92 1.78 -17.96
N HIS A 41 4.09 2.35 -17.10
CA HIS A 41 2.98 1.70 -16.42
C HIS A 41 1.62 2.19 -16.96
N ALA A 42 1.45 2.23 -18.27
CA ALA A 42 0.30 2.83 -18.94
C ALA A 42 -1.09 2.30 -18.49
N GLN A 43 -1.16 1.06 -17.99
CA GLN A 43 -2.42 0.48 -17.52
C GLN A 43 -2.68 0.67 -16.02
N ILE A 44 -1.71 1.21 -15.31
CA ILE A 44 -1.81 1.31 -13.84
C ILE A 44 -2.92 2.27 -13.42
N GLU A 45 -3.19 3.28 -14.21
CA GLU A 45 -4.26 4.24 -13.97
C GLU A 45 -5.64 3.58 -13.92
N ALA A 46 -5.91 2.61 -14.80
CA ALA A 46 -7.17 1.88 -14.80
C ALA A 46 -7.35 1.03 -13.52
N VAL A 47 -6.26 0.52 -12.98
CA VAL A 47 -6.25 -0.22 -11.71
C VAL A 47 -6.45 0.75 -10.54
N HIS A 48 -5.71 1.85 -10.52
CA HIS A 48 -5.77 2.85 -9.44
C HIS A 48 -7.07 3.64 -9.41
N ARG A 49 -7.72 3.90 -10.55
CA ARG A 49 -9.05 4.52 -10.58
C ARG A 49 -10.08 3.77 -9.73
N LYS A 50 -9.99 2.44 -9.69
CA LYS A 50 -10.89 1.62 -8.86
C LYS A 50 -10.57 1.75 -7.37
N VAL A 51 -9.31 1.99 -7.03
CA VAL A 51 -8.83 2.15 -5.66
C VAL A 51 -9.17 3.51 -5.10
N ILE A 52 -9.04 4.55 -5.91
CA ILE A 52 -9.22 5.96 -5.51
C ILE A 52 -10.55 6.57 -5.97
N GLN A 53 -11.56 5.72 -6.15
CA GLN A 53 -12.95 6.14 -6.42
C GLN A 53 -13.16 6.97 -7.69
N GLY A 54 -12.34 6.76 -8.71
CA GLY A 54 -12.48 7.42 -10.02
C GLY A 54 -12.01 8.88 -10.07
N LYS A 55 -11.39 9.40 -9.01
CA LYS A 55 -10.78 10.73 -9.04
C LYS A 55 -9.53 10.74 -9.92
N LEU A 56 -9.29 11.83 -10.60
CA LEU A 56 -8.17 11.97 -11.52
C LEU A 56 -7.00 12.70 -10.86
N TRP A 57 -5.81 12.19 -11.02
CA TRP A 57 -4.58 12.77 -10.50
C TRP A 57 -4.37 14.22 -10.94
N GLU A 58 -4.74 14.54 -12.17
CA GLU A 58 -4.60 15.86 -12.76
C GLU A 58 -5.49 16.92 -12.09
N ARG A 59 -6.61 16.48 -11.51
CA ARG A 59 -7.58 17.39 -10.90
C ARG A 59 -7.46 17.47 -9.39
N GLU A 60 -7.06 16.38 -8.77
CA GLU A 60 -7.13 16.21 -7.31
C GLU A 60 -5.83 15.64 -6.73
N ALA A 61 -4.69 16.03 -7.30
CA ALA A 61 -3.36 15.54 -6.90
C ALA A 61 -3.02 15.77 -5.42
N HIS A 62 -3.68 16.72 -4.76
CA HIS A 62 -3.50 17.02 -3.34
C HIS A 62 -4.32 16.12 -2.42
N VAL A 63 -5.37 15.49 -2.95
CA VAL A 63 -6.29 14.61 -2.20
C VAL A 63 -5.92 13.14 -2.39
N LEU A 64 -5.46 12.78 -3.60
CA LEU A 64 -5.13 11.42 -3.94
C LEU A 64 -3.72 11.04 -3.47
N PRO A 65 -3.50 9.80 -3.00
CA PRO A 65 -2.15 9.33 -2.74
C PRO A 65 -1.35 9.32 -4.05
N ALA A 66 -0.18 9.93 -4.04
CA ALA A 66 0.74 9.83 -5.16
C ALA A 66 1.36 8.43 -5.23
N CYS A 67 1.85 8.02 -6.39
CA CYS A 67 2.50 6.72 -6.55
C CYS A 67 3.59 6.49 -5.51
N VAL A 68 4.33 7.54 -5.18
CA VAL A 68 5.44 7.54 -4.21
C VAL A 68 5.00 7.47 -2.74
N ASP A 69 3.72 7.67 -2.44
CA ASP A 69 3.20 7.51 -1.07
C ASP A 69 3.09 6.02 -0.70
N CYS A 70 2.97 5.14 -1.71
CA CYS A 70 2.89 3.69 -1.54
C CYS A 70 4.12 2.96 -2.08
N HIS A 71 4.78 3.53 -3.10
CA HIS A 71 5.94 2.96 -3.76
C HIS A 71 7.16 3.85 -3.53
N GLU A 72 8.13 3.37 -2.76
CA GLU A 72 9.41 4.07 -2.58
C GLU A 72 10.21 4.02 -3.90
N PRO A 73 10.39 5.14 -4.62
CA PRO A 73 10.93 5.12 -5.99
C PRO A 73 12.36 4.58 -6.07
N HIS A 74 13.23 4.92 -5.13
CA HIS A 74 14.62 4.44 -5.09
C HIS A 74 14.78 3.06 -4.44
N LYS A 75 13.71 2.54 -3.88
CA LYS A 75 13.62 1.19 -3.33
C LYS A 75 12.53 0.37 -4.01
N ALA A 76 12.00 0.85 -5.14
CA ALA A 76 11.05 0.10 -5.96
C ALA A 76 11.70 -1.24 -6.33
N ARG A 77 11.37 -2.25 -5.56
CA ARG A 77 12.09 -3.53 -5.63
C ARG A 77 11.56 -4.35 -6.79
N LYS A 78 12.43 -4.64 -7.72
CA LYS A 78 12.32 -5.75 -8.66
C LYS A 78 11.90 -7.07 -7.97
N VAL A 79 12.22 -7.20 -6.68
CA VAL A 79 12.07 -8.39 -5.86
C VAL A 79 10.63 -8.87 -5.72
N PHE A 80 9.64 -7.99 -5.74
CA PHE A 80 8.24 -8.39 -5.63
C PHE A 80 7.73 -9.15 -6.84
N TYR A 81 8.25 -8.84 -8.03
CA TYR A 81 7.78 -9.39 -9.28
C TYR A 81 8.79 -10.34 -9.95
N ASP A 82 10.08 -10.09 -9.78
CA ASP A 82 11.13 -10.90 -10.40
C ASP A 82 11.24 -12.33 -9.84
N GLN A 83 10.84 -12.55 -8.61
CA GLN A 83 10.86 -13.88 -8.01
C GLN A 83 9.47 -14.53 -7.93
N GLY A 84 8.48 -13.92 -8.58
CA GLY A 84 7.11 -14.45 -8.61
C GLY A 84 6.49 -14.58 -7.22
N MET A 85 6.80 -13.69 -6.29
CA MET A 85 6.14 -13.61 -4.99
C MET A 85 4.78 -12.94 -5.18
N ALA A 86 3.87 -13.67 -5.78
CA ALA A 86 2.45 -13.31 -5.83
C ALA A 86 1.80 -13.60 -4.47
N ASP A 87 0.58 -13.08 -4.26
CA ASP A 87 -0.18 -13.31 -3.04
C ASP A 87 -0.30 -14.79 -2.67
N ARG A 88 -0.45 -15.66 -3.67
CA ARG A 88 -0.43 -17.12 -3.49
C ARG A 88 0.86 -17.63 -2.84
N ASP A 89 1.99 -16.99 -3.08
CA ASP A 89 3.26 -17.38 -2.45
C ASP A 89 3.30 -16.97 -0.98
N CYS A 90 2.69 -15.85 -0.62
CA CYS A 90 2.49 -15.42 0.76
C CYS A 90 1.54 -16.40 1.48
N LEU A 91 0.43 -16.74 0.85
CA LEU A 91 -0.59 -17.62 1.39
C LEU A 91 -0.10 -19.06 1.61
N ARG A 92 0.91 -19.56 0.86
CA ARG A 92 1.51 -20.86 1.13
C ARG A 92 1.98 -21.04 2.58
N CYS A 93 2.36 -19.95 3.24
CA CYS A 93 2.70 -19.96 4.66
C CYS A 93 1.57 -19.37 5.50
N HIS A 94 0.99 -18.25 5.08
CA HIS A 94 0.03 -17.50 5.87
C HIS A 94 -1.38 -18.11 5.90
N GLU A 95 -1.71 -19.11 5.08
CA GLU A 95 -2.92 -19.94 5.25
C GLU A 95 -2.78 -21.05 6.28
N ARG A 96 -1.62 -21.21 6.87
CA ARG A 96 -1.40 -22.21 7.92
C ARG A 96 -1.89 -21.66 9.25
N ARG A 97 -2.88 -22.32 9.84
CA ARG A 97 -3.48 -21.94 11.13
C ARG A 97 -2.49 -22.00 12.31
N ASP A 98 -1.47 -22.82 12.20
CA ASP A 98 -0.42 -22.98 13.20
C ASP A 98 0.70 -21.93 13.09
N LEU A 99 0.72 -21.13 12.02
CA LEU A 99 1.77 -20.13 11.80
C LEU A 99 1.66 -19.01 12.84
N LYS A 100 2.74 -18.84 13.59
CA LYS A 100 2.85 -17.81 14.63
C LYS A 100 4.12 -16.99 14.45
N ALA A 101 4.04 -15.73 14.87
CA ALA A 101 5.21 -14.88 14.95
C ALA A 101 6.17 -15.39 16.03
N SER A 102 7.45 -15.48 15.68
CA SER A 102 8.51 -15.95 16.62
C SER A 102 8.73 -15.00 17.79
N ARG A 103 8.44 -13.72 17.61
CA ARG A 103 8.67 -12.67 18.59
C ARG A 103 7.65 -12.69 19.74
N ASP A 104 6.39 -12.85 19.45
CA ASP A 104 5.28 -12.63 20.41
C ASP A 104 4.20 -13.70 20.36
N GLY A 105 4.38 -14.74 19.53
CA GLY A 105 3.45 -15.86 19.42
C GLY A 105 2.10 -15.54 18.79
N ARG A 106 1.89 -14.30 18.32
CA ARG A 106 0.63 -13.92 17.66
C ARG A 106 0.40 -14.73 16.40
N SER A 107 -0.86 -15.05 16.10
CA SER A 107 -1.21 -15.71 14.86
C SER A 107 -0.86 -14.83 13.66
N LEU A 108 -0.25 -15.46 12.66
CA LEU A 108 0.02 -14.88 11.34
C LEU A 108 -0.88 -15.49 10.27
N TYR A 109 -1.91 -16.25 10.70
CA TYR A 109 -2.86 -16.88 9.81
C TYR A 109 -3.73 -15.84 9.09
N VAL A 110 -3.89 -16.05 7.80
CA VAL A 110 -4.80 -15.30 6.93
C VAL A 110 -5.82 -16.26 6.36
N ASP A 111 -7.09 -15.99 6.58
CA ASP A 111 -8.18 -16.73 5.98
C ASP A 111 -8.44 -16.20 4.56
N SER A 112 -8.10 -16.98 3.55
CA SER A 112 -8.28 -16.61 2.15
C SER A 112 -9.75 -16.47 1.75
N LEU A 113 -10.66 -17.21 2.41
CA LEU A 113 -12.09 -17.08 2.15
C LEU A 113 -12.61 -15.74 2.68
N VAL A 114 -12.20 -15.34 3.88
CA VAL A 114 -12.53 -14.04 4.47
C VAL A 114 -11.94 -12.92 3.62
N MET A 115 -10.69 -13.07 3.20
CA MET A 115 -10.03 -12.11 2.31
C MET A 115 -10.72 -12.02 0.95
N GLY A 116 -11.20 -13.15 0.42
CA GLY A 116 -11.94 -13.22 -0.85
C GLY A 116 -13.23 -12.41 -0.84
N GLY A 117 -13.87 -12.25 0.33
CA GLY A 117 -15.07 -11.41 0.53
C GLY A 117 -14.76 -9.93 0.79
N SER A 118 -13.50 -9.56 0.92
CA SER A 118 -13.07 -8.20 1.24
C SER A 118 -13.24 -7.23 0.06
N LYS A 119 -13.50 -5.97 0.37
CA LYS A 119 -13.40 -4.87 -0.61
C LYS A 119 -11.98 -4.67 -1.13
N HIS A 120 -10.99 -5.15 -0.41
CA HIS A 120 -9.58 -5.09 -0.78
C HIS A 120 -9.07 -6.38 -1.47
N VAL A 121 -9.96 -7.30 -1.87
CA VAL A 121 -9.59 -8.59 -2.50
C VAL A 121 -8.70 -8.45 -3.75
N LYS A 122 -8.73 -7.30 -4.41
CA LYS A 122 -7.90 -7.02 -5.60
C LYS A 122 -6.56 -6.35 -5.30
N GLN A 123 -6.31 -6.03 -4.04
CA GLN A 123 -5.05 -5.45 -3.59
C GLN A 123 -4.06 -6.57 -3.31
N ALA A 124 -2.84 -6.42 -3.79
CA ALA A 124 -1.76 -7.34 -3.44
C ALA A 124 -1.40 -7.20 -1.95
N CYS A 125 -0.99 -8.29 -1.32
CA CYS A 125 -0.55 -8.29 0.08
C CYS A 125 0.51 -7.21 0.34
N SER A 126 1.43 -7.04 -0.61
CA SER A 126 2.52 -6.07 -0.56
C SER A 126 2.08 -4.61 -0.62
N GLN A 127 0.90 -4.31 -1.13
CA GLN A 127 0.38 -2.94 -1.16
C GLN A 127 0.00 -2.43 0.23
N CYS A 128 -0.36 -3.36 1.12
CA CYS A 128 -0.66 -3.03 2.52
C CYS A 128 0.54 -3.32 3.42
N HIS A 129 1.25 -4.42 3.18
CA HIS A 129 2.41 -4.86 3.95
C HIS A 129 3.71 -4.40 3.30
N THR A 130 3.91 -3.10 3.21
CA THR A 130 5.03 -2.46 2.50
C THR A 130 6.42 -2.72 3.12
N GLY A 131 6.47 -2.97 4.43
CA GLY A 131 7.73 -3.25 5.15
C GLY A 131 8.22 -4.69 5.06
N VAL A 132 7.49 -5.60 4.36
CA VAL A 132 7.88 -7.01 4.27
C VAL A 132 9.01 -7.21 3.28
N THR A 133 10.04 -7.94 3.71
CA THR A 133 11.02 -8.54 2.80
C THR A 133 10.64 -10.02 2.60
N PRO A 134 9.94 -10.37 1.51
CA PRO A 134 9.45 -11.71 1.31
C PRO A 134 10.60 -12.70 1.04
N SER A 135 10.45 -13.92 1.52
CA SER A 135 11.38 -15.00 1.25
C SER A 135 10.66 -16.34 1.13
N ARG A 136 11.09 -17.16 0.19
CA ARG A 136 10.63 -18.56 0.03
C ARG A 136 11.49 -19.54 0.82
N LEU A 137 12.69 -19.14 1.16
CA LEU A 137 13.72 -20.01 1.73
C LEU A 137 13.86 -19.87 3.24
N ARG A 138 13.42 -18.75 3.79
CA ARG A 138 13.49 -18.44 5.22
C ARG A 138 12.23 -17.74 5.68
N PRO A 139 11.91 -17.73 6.97
CA PRO A 139 10.83 -16.93 7.50
C PRO A 139 10.99 -15.45 7.10
N CYS A 140 9.87 -14.78 6.83
CA CYS A 140 9.87 -13.35 6.59
C CYS A 140 10.32 -12.62 7.87
N GLU A 141 11.01 -11.51 7.70
CA GLU A 141 11.38 -10.67 8.84
C GLU A 141 10.13 -10.12 9.53
N THR A 142 10.20 -10.01 10.84
CA THR A 142 9.10 -9.44 11.62
C THR A 142 8.91 -7.98 11.23
N ILE A 143 7.70 -7.65 10.78
CA ILE A 143 7.33 -6.27 10.51
C ILE A 143 6.84 -5.65 11.82
N THR A 144 7.42 -4.53 12.18
CA THR A 144 6.96 -3.71 13.30
C THR A 144 5.99 -2.62 12.85
N GLU A 145 6.07 -2.23 11.60
CA GLU A 145 5.24 -1.19 11.02
C GLU A 145 3.78 -1.66 10.87
N LYS A 146 2.87 -0.82 11.30
CA LYS A 146 1.44 -1.04 11.11
C LYS A 146 1.04 -0.66 9.68
N VAL A 147 0.06 -1.39 9.12
CA VAL A 147 -0.54 -1.01 7.84
C VAL A 147 -1.14 0.40 7.95
N ASN A 148 -0.75 1.25 7.02
CA ASN A 148 -1.23 2.63 6.94
C ASN A 148 -2.44 2.74 6.00
N CYS A 149 -3.64 2.66 6.55
CA CYS A 149 -4.87 2.80 5.78
C CYS A 149 -5.01 4.20 5.14
N SER A 150 -4.46 5.22 5.78
CA SER A 150 -4.54 6.62 5.29
C SER A 150 -3.73 6.86 4.02
N ALA A 151 -2.83 5.94 3.65
CA ALA A 151 -2.12 6.02 2.37
C ALA A 151 -3.08 6.03 1.17
N CYS A 152 -4.20 5.31 1.28
CA CYS A 152 -5.24 5.26 0.24
C CYS A 152 -6.53 5.99 0.68
N HIS A 153 -6.80 6.10 1.99
CA HIS A 153 -7.99 6.70 2.58
C HIS A 153 -7.63 8.00 3.32
N ALA A 154 -6.99 8.93 2.62
CA ALA A 154 -6.43 10.15 3.23
C ALA A 154 -7.48 11.03 3.93
N GLU A 155 -8.64 11.26 3.29
CA GLU A 155 -9.72 12.07 3.89
C GLU A 155 -10.25 11.44 5.18
N ILE A 156 -10.49 10.12 5.14
CA ILE A 156 -10.97 9.37 6.31
C ILE A 156 -9.89 9.32 7.38
N GLY A 157 -8.62 9.20 6.97
CA GLY A 157 -7.47 9.28 7.88
C GLY A 157 -7.41 10.60 8.61
N THR A 158 -7.61 11.71 7.90
CA THR A 158 -7.66 13.06 8.50
C THR A 158 -8.85 13.20 9.45
N ALA A 159 -10.04 12.77 9.04
CA ALA A 159 -11.21 12.79 9.90
C ALA A 159 -11.02 11.95 11.17
N TYR A 160 -10.39 10.77 11.03
CA TYR A 160 -10.04 9.92 12.17
C TYR A 160 -9.05 10.62 13.11
N GLN A 161 -7.99 11.24 12.60
CA GLN A 161 -7.01 11.99 13.41
C GLN A 161 -7.67 13.09 14.25
N LEU A 162 -8.69 13.75 13.73
CA LEU A 162 -9.43 14.79 14.42
C LEU A 162 -10.48 14.24 15.39
N SER A 163 -10.84 12.97 15.30
CA SER A 163 -11.82 12.34 16.18
C SER A 163 -11.25 12.07 17.58
N THR A 164 -12.14 11.87 18.55
CA THR A 164 -11.75 11.48 19.91
C THR A 164 -10.90 10.21 19.92
N HIS A 165 -11.27 9.20 19.13
CA HIS A 165 -10.51 7.96 19.03
C HIS A 165 -9.10 8.18 18.45
N GLY A 166 -9.00 8.97 17.39
CA GLY A 166 -7.73 9.31 16.78
C GLY A 166 -6.82 10.12 17.70
N GLN A 167 -7.37 11.09 18.41
CA GLN A 167 -6.62 11.87 19.40
C GLN A 167 -6.10 10.99 20.53
N LEU A 168 -6.89 10.06 21.04
CA LEU A 168 -6.45 9.11 22.06
C LEU A 168 -5.37 8.16 21.53
N ALA A 169 -5.60 7.56 20.36
CA ALA A 169 -4.69 6.56 19.79
C ALA A 169 -3.37 7.15 19.30
N LEU A 170 -3.42 8.28 18.57
CA LEU A 170 -2.26 8.81 17.84
C LEU A 170 -1.49 9.88 18.62
N VAL A 171 -2.20 10.71 19.38
CA VAL A 171 -1.56 11.82 20.12
C VAL A 171 -1.20 11.37 21.53
N LYS A 172 -2.13 10.70 22.24
CA LYS A 172 -1.90 10.26 23.61
C LYS A 172 -1.28 8.86 23.71
N GLY A 173 -1.21 8.12 22.61
CA GLY A 173 -0.63 6.77 22.60
C GLY A 173 -1.45 5.74 23.37
N ASP A 174 -2.72 6.01 23.60
CA ASP A 174 -3.60 5.11 24.35
C ASP A 174 -3.83 3.82 23.56
N SER A 175 -3.32 2.72 24.09
CA SER A 175 -3.42 1.40 23.45
C SER A 175 -4.83 0.82 23.45
N LEU A 176 -5.74 1.35 24.27
CA LEU A 176 -7.14 0.95 24.33
C LEU A 176 -8.00 1.70 23.33
N ALA A 177 -7.51 2.82 22.79
CA ALA A 177 -8.24 3.58 21.80
C ALA A 177 -8.37 2.79 20.49
N PRO A 178 -9.59 2.62 19.94
CA PRO A 178 -9.80 1.83 18.74
C PRO A 178 -9.17 2.51 17.52
N THR A 179 -8.46 1.74 16.72
CA THR A 179 -7.93 2.15 15.42
C THR A 179 -8.81 1.59 14.29
N CYS A 180 -8.51 1.91 13.04
CA CYS A 180 -9.29 1.45 11.89
C CYS A 180 -9.62 -0.05 11.94
N LYS A 181 -8.64 -0.88 12.31
CA LYS A 181 -8.78 -2.34 12.32
C LYS A 181 -9.74 -2.89 13.37
N GLN A 182 -9.99 -2.20 14.48
CA GLN A 182 -10.93 -2.65 15.49
C GLN A 182 -12.38 -2.53 15.02
N CYS A 183 -12.66 -1.59 14.14
CA CYS A 183 -14.00 -1.40 13.57
C CYS A 183 -14.18 -2.10 12.22
N HIS A 184 -13.14 -2.10 11.39
CA HIS A 184 -13.22 -2.62 10.02
C HIS A 184 -12.58 -3.99 9.82
N GLY A 185 -11.96 -4.55 10.83
CA GLY A 185 -11.18 -5.77 10.71
C GLY A 185 -9.86 -5.56 9.98
N THR A 186 -9.27 -6.64 9.49
CA THR A 186 -7.97 -6.61 8.80
C THR A 186 -8.10 -7.07 7.34
N HIS A 187 -8.24 -8.36 7.11
CA HIS A 187 -8.28 -8.92 5.76
C HIS A 187 -9.70 -9.03 5.17
N GLY A 188 -10.72 -9.04 6.02
CA GLY A 188 -12.13 -9.14 5.63
C GLY A 188 -12.88 -7.81 5.64
N VAL A 189 -12.25 -6.72 5.20
CA VAL A 189 -12.88 -5.39 5.21
C VAL A 189 -14.11 -5.36 4.31
N LEU A 190 -15.26 -5.07 4.90
CA LEU A 190 -16.54 -5.03 4.22
C LEU A 190 -16.87 -3.63 3.71
N GLY A 191 -17.72 -3.57 2.68
CA GLY A 191 -18.21 -2.29 2.18
C GLY A 191 -19.26 -1.67 3.09
N LYS A 192 -19.43 -0.34 3.01
CA LYS A 192 -20.38 0.42 3.81
C LYS A 192 -21.84 -0.10 3.74
N ALA A 193 -22.21 -0.72 2.62
CA ALA A 193 -23.53 -1.28 2.41
C ALA A 193 -23.65 -2.76 2.78
N ASP A 194 -22.59 -3.39 3.31
CA ASP A 194 -22.62 -4.78 3.73
C ASP A 194 -23.25 -4.87 5.13
N PRO A 195 -24.33 -5.66 5.29
CA PRO A 195 -25.06 -5.72 6.56
C PRO A 195 -24.38 -6.56 7.66
N ARG A 196 -23.26 -7.24 7.34
CA ARG A 196 -22.53 -8.13 8.28
C ARG A 196 -21.65 -7.38 9.25
#